data_bee3d3c96eb34fe4b901fcec709a9d9c
#
_entry.id   bee3d3c96eb34fe4b901fcec709a9d9c
#
_cell.length_a   1.000
_cell.length_b   1.000
_cell.length_c   1.000
_cell.angle_alpha   90.00
_cell.angle_beta   90.00
_cell.angle_gamma   90.00
#
_symmetry.space_group_name_H-M   'P 1'
#
loop_
_entity.id
_entity.type
_entity.pdbx_description
1 polymer ?
#
loop_
_entity_poly.entity_id
_entity_poly.type
_entity_poly.pdbx_seq_one_letter_code
_entity_poly.pdbx_strand_id
1 'polypeptide(L)'
;MKKILFSALLACLAVLQTQAQTRYLDEVFDDVTVTSDVVYGENITVIPALQGMPPMMEDLKLDIYEPTGDTEDNRPLLLAFHTGNFLPPYINGGALGTKTDNYIVEMCTRYAKMGYVV
;
A
#
# COMPACT_ATOMS: atom_id res chain seq x y z
N MET A 1 46.03 -15.48 -12.39
CA MET A 1 45.24 -15.38 -11.15
C MET A 1 44.54 -14.03 -11.03
N LYS A 2 45.20 -12.86 -11.11
CA LYS A 2 44.54 -11.54 -10.97
C LYS A 2 43.40 -11.28 -11.98
N LYS A 3 43.54 -11.73 -13.25
CA LYS A 3 42.51 -11.57 -14.31
C LYS A 3 41.24 -12.41 -14.03
N ILE A 4 41.41 -13.62 -13.46
CA ILE A 4 40.30 -14.53 -13.13
C ILE A 4 39.51 -13.96 -11.93
N LEU A 5 40.20 -13.41 -10.92
CA LEU A 5 39.53 -12.77 -9.78
C LEU A 5 38.73 -11.51 -10.21
N PHE A 6 39.31 -10.73 -11.15
CA PHE A 6 38.60 -9.54 -11.66
C PHE A 6 37.36 -9.91 -12.48
N SER A 7 37.41 -10.96 -13.30
CA SER A 7 36.26 -11.46 -14.05
C SER A 7 35.18 -12.04 -13.14
N ALA A 8 35.57 -12.76 -12.07
CA ALA A 8 34.64 -13.28 -11.09
C ALA A 8 33.92 -12.16 -10.31
N LEU A 9 34.63 -11.12 -9.93
CA LEU A 9 34.07 -9.94 -9.25
C LEU A 9 33.08 -9.18 -10.15
N LEU A 10 33.40 -9.03 -11.44
CA LEU A 10 32.53 -8.37 -12.41
C LEU A 10 31.25 -9.19 -12.66
N ALA A 11 31.34 -10.53 -12.69
CA ALA A 11 30.20 -11.42 -12.83
C ALA A 11 29.27 -11.36 -11.59
N CYS A 12 29.81 -11.31 -10.37
CA CYS A 12 29.03 -11.13 -9.15
C CYS A 12 28.29 -9.79 -9.11
N LEU A 13 28.92 -8.70 -9.56
CA LEU A 13 28.27 -7.38 -9.66
C LEU A 13 27.11 -7.37 -10.67
N ALA A 14 27.22 -8.11 -11.79
CA ALA A 14 26.15 -8.22 -12.78
C ALA A 14 24.92 -8.99 -12.26
N VAL A 15 25.11 -10.02 -11.43
CA VAL A 15 24.02 -10.79 -10.81
C VAL A 15 23.24 -9.95 -9.79
N LEU A 16 23.89 -9.07 -9.05
CA LEU A 16 23.24 -8.18 -8.10
C LEU A 16 22.31 -7.15 -8.79
N GLN A 17 22.62 -6.77 -10.01
CA GLN A 17 21.81 -5.81 -10.79
C GLN A 17 20.50 -6.46 -11.31
N THR A 18 20.49 -7.76 -11.58
CA THR A 18 19.27 -8.43 -12.11
C THR A 18 18.19 -8.58 -11.05
N GLN A 19 18.52 -8.70 -9.78
CA GLN A 19 17.56 -8.77 -8.67
C GLN A 19 16.86 -7.42 -8.43
N ALA A 20 17.55 -6.30 -8.65
CA ALA A 20 16.97 -4.97 -8.52
C ALA A 20 15.99 -4.62 -9.65
N GLN A 21 16.05 -5.30 -10.81
CA GLN A 21 15.19 -5.04 -11.95
C GLN A 21 13.82 -5.77 -11.87
N THR A 22 13.70 -6.81 -11.08
CA THR A 22 12.42 -7.53 -10.90
C THR A 22 11.58 -6.94 -9.77
N ARG A 23 12.22 -6.40 -8.73
CA ARG A 23 11.53 -5.68 -7.68
C ARG A 23 10.80 -4.47 -8.26
N TYR A 24 9.60 -4.22 -7.81
CA TYR A 24 8.66 -3.20 -8.28
C TYR A 24 8.02 -3.47 -9.65
N LEU A 25 8.35 -4.59 -10.32
CA LEU A 25 7.73 -5.04 -11.57
C LEU A 25 7.01 -6.38 -11.40
N ASP A 26 7.60 -7.30 -10.63
CA ASP A 26 7.06 -8.61 -10.38
C ASP A 26 6.76 -8.81 -8.89
N GLU A 27 5.84 -9.71 -8.56
CA GLU A 27 5.58 -10.15 -7.20
C GLU A 27 6.77 -11.01 -6.71
N VAL A 28 7.63 -10.42 -5.86
CA VAL A 28 8.86 -11.06 -5.34
C VAL A 28 8.74 -11.45 -3.86
N PHE A 29 7.64 -11.08 -3.21
CA PHE A 29 7.32 -11.45 -1.84
C PHE A 29 6.08 -12.35 -1.80
N ASP A 30 6.12 -13.39 -0.98
CA ASP A 30 5.02 -14.35 -0.84
C ASP A 30 3.86 -13.79 -0.02
N ASP A 31 4.17 -13.02 1.03
CA ASP A 31 3.23 -12.55 2.03
C ASP A 31 3.26 -11.03 2.21
N VAL A 32 2.13 -10.50 2.70
CA VAL A 32 1.92 -9.08 2.99
C VAL A 32 1.46 -8.90 4.43
N THR A 33 2.09 -8.00 5.14
CA THR A 33 1.65 -7.53 6.45
C THR A 33 0.70 -6.35 6.25
N VAL A 34 -0.48 -6.43 6.86
CA VAL A 34 -1.48 -5.36 6.80
C VAL A 34 -1.68 -4.76 8.19
N THR A 35 -1.46 -3.45 8.31
CA THR A 35 -1.79 -2.68 9.51
C THR A 35 -3.05 -1.90 9.24
N SER A 36 -4.17 -2.36 9.80
CA SER A 36 -5.49 -1.78 9.53
C SER A 36 -5.84 -0.66 10.51
N ASP A 37 -6.72 0.25 10.04
CA ASP A 37 -7.33 1.32 10.84
C ASP A 37 -6.34 2.29 11.49
N VAL A 38 -5.21 2.55 10.82
CA VAL A 38 -4.24 3.55 11.27
C VAL A 38 -4.88 4.95 11.18
N VAL A 39 -4.99 5.62 12.31
CA VAL A 39 -5.50 7.00 12.36
C VAL A 39 -4.39 7.93 11.85
N TYR A 40 -4.66 8.63 10.74
CA TYR A 40 -3.72 9.60 10.16
C TYR A 40 -4.14 11.05 10.40
N GLY A 41 -5.33 11.27 10.94
CA GLY A 41 -5.85 12.58 11.26
C GLY A 41 -7.26 12.52 11.82
N GLU A 42 -7.79 13.67 12.20
CA GLU A 42 -9.16 13.85 12.65
C GLU A 42 -9.78 15.02 11.88
N ASN A 43 -11.05 14.94 11.59
CA ASN A 43 -11.77 16.04 10.98
C ASN A 43 -13.24 16.06 11.40
N ILE A 44 -13.86 17.24 11.27
CA ILE A 44 -15.28 17.38 11.52
C ILE A 44 -16.07 16.74 10.39
N THR A 45 -16.91 15.76 10.72
CA THR A 45 -17.88 15.23 9.77
C THR A 45 -19.18 16.00 9.82
N VAL A 46 -19.68 16.36 8.63
CA VAL A 46 -21.01 17.03 8.49
C VAL A 46 -22.15 16.04 8.29
N ILE A 47 -21.83 14.75 8.21
CA ILE A 47 -22.79 13.68 7.93
C ILE A 47 -23.89 13.59 9.00
N PRO A 48 -23.60 13.70 10.30
CA PRO A 48 -24.63 13.75 11.33
C PRO A 48 -25.62 14.90 11.13
N ALA A 49 -25.17 16.04 10.55
CA ALA A 49 -26.04 17.18 10.27
C ALA A 49 -27.15 16.86 9.26
N LEU A 50 -26.90 15.90 8.33
CA LEU A 50 -27.90 15.42 7.38
C LEU A 50 -29.01 14.60 8.08
N GLN A 51 -28.74 14.16 9.30
CA GLN A 51 -29.69 13.42 10.16
C GLN A 51 -30.22 14.29 11.30
N GLY A 52 -30.00 15.63 11.25
CA GLY A 52 -30.43 16.57 12.28
C GLY A 52 -29.59 16.54 13.56
N MET A 53 -28.42 15.90 13.53
CA MET A 53 -27.48 15.87 14.65
C MET A 53 -26.37 16.95 14.46
N PRO A 54 -25.73 17.42 15.55
CA PRO A 54 -24.60 18.33 15.41
C PRO A 54 -23.42 17.65 14.71
N PRO A 55 -22.57 18.42 14.00
CA PRO A 55 -21.30 17.92 13.50
C PRO A 55 -20.42 17.38 14.64
N MET A 56 -19.69 16.33 14.39
CA MET A 56 -18.79 15.67 15.35
C MET A 56 -17.41 15.39 14.76
N MET A 57 -16.41 15.28 15.62
CA MET A 57 -15.08 14.85 15.20
C MET A 57 -15.09 13.37 14.84
N GLU A 58 -14.38 13.03 13.78
CA GLU A 58 -14.23 11.67 13.30
C GLU A 58 -12.77 11.37 12.93
N ASP A 59 -12.28 10.22 13.38
CA ASP A 59 -10.96 9.73 13.02
C ASP A 59 -10.89 9.36 11.53
N LEU A 60 -9.90 9.88 10.85
CA LEU A 60 -9.59 9.51 9.46
C LEU A 60 -8.62 8.32 9.48
N LYS A 61 -9.04 7.20 8.88
CA LYS A 61 -8.32 5.92 8.95
C LYS A 61 -7.90 5.42 7.59
N LEU A 62 -6.73 4.81 7.55
CA LEU A 62 -6.20 4.10 6.38
C LEU A 62 -5.69 2.71 6.79
N ASP A 63 -5.43 1.86 5.80
CA ASP A 63 -4.72 0.59 5.97
C ASP A 63 -3.36 0.70 5.29
N ILE A 64 -2.33 0.09 5.88
CA ILE A 64 -0.97 0.05 5.34
C ILE A 64 -0.67 -1.39 4.95
N TYR A 65 -0.26 -1.60 3.71
CA TYR A 65 0.16 -2.89 3.17
C TYR A 65 1.67 -2.86 2.92
N GLU A 66 2.40 -3.80 3.51
CA GLU A 66 3.86 -3.90 3.40
C GLU A 66 4.27 -5.34 3.09
N PRO A 67 5.35 -5.54 2.28
CA PRO A 67 5.87 -6.89 2.07
C PRO A 67 6.41 -7.48 3.38
N THR A 68 5.97 -8.70 3.70
CA THR A 68 6.42 -9.38 4.93
C THR A 68 7.87 -9.82 4.79
N GLY A 69 8.69 -9.48 5.79
CA GLY A 69 10.11 -9.86 5.83
C GLY A 69 11.04 -9.04 4.93
N ASP A 70 10.54 -7.98 4.33
CA ASP A 70 11.38 -7.04 3.58
C ASP A 70 12.29 -6.24 4.51
N THR A 71 13.56 -6.11 4.13
CA THR A 71 14.60 -5.38 4.88
C THR A 71 14.98 -4.05 4.24
N GLU A 72 14.31 -3.66 3.16
CA GLU A 72 14.58 -2.39 2.48
C GLU A 72 13.95 -1.22 3.25
N ASP A 73 14.75 -0.23 3.61
CA ASP A 73 14.30 0.95 4.38
C ASP A 73 13.67 2.03 3.49
N ASN A 74 14.07 2.10 2.20
CA ASN A 74 13.62 3.14 1.27
C ASN A 74 12.71 2.55 0.19
N ARG A 75 11.46 2.26 0.55
CA ARG A 75 10.47 1.72 -0.36
C ARG A 75 9.61 2.82 -0.99
N PRO A 76 9.28 2.74 -2.28
CA PRO A 76 8.31 3.63 -2.88
C PRO A 76 6.94 3.49 -2.21
N LEU A 77 6.28 4.62 -1.98
CA LEU A 77 4.92 4.68 -1.43
C LEU A 77 3.90 4.83 -2.56
N LEU A 78 2.88 3.99 -2.56
CA LEU A 78 1.69 4.13 -3.39
C LEU A 78 0.50 4.52 -2.52
N LEU A 79 -0.27 5.50 -2.96
CA LEU A 79 -1.52 5.88 -2.30
C LEU A 79 -2.70 5.36 -3.13
N ALA A 80 -3.44 4.43 -2.56
CA ALA A 80 -4.66 3.87 -3.16
C ALA A 80 -5.90 4.54 -2.55
N PHE A 81 -6.72 5.12 -3.42
CA PHE A 81 -7.99 5.72 -3.02
C PHE A 81 -9.15 4.91 -3.59
N HIS A 82 -10.04 4.44 -2.74
CA HIS A 82 -11.28 3.83 -3.21
C HIS A 82 -12.26 4.89 -3.75
N THR A 83 -13.18 4.49 -4.59
CA THR A 83 -14.27 5.35 -5.05
C THR A 83 -15.25 5.63 -3.91
N GLY A 84 -15.98 6.75 -3.93
CA GLY A 84 -16.95 7.02 -2.87
C GLY A 84 -17.32 8.48 -2.68
N ASN A 85 -16.88 9.39 -3.53
CA ASN A 85 -17.11 10.84 -3.40
C ASN A 85 -16.79 11.37 -1.99
N PHE A 86 -15.89 10.71 -1.26
CA PHE A 86 -15.55 11.02 0.13
C PHE A 86 -16.73 11.00 1.10
N LEU A 87 -17.84 10.36 0.72
CA LEU A 87 -19.03 10.21 1.54
C LEU A 87 -19.21 8.74 1.95
N PRO A 88 -19.71 8.47 3.15
CA PRO A 88 -19.93 7.11 3.61
C PRO A 88 -21.03 6.37 2.82
N PRO A 89 -20.96 5.04 2.76
CA PRO A 89 -21.84 4.22 1.94
C PRO A 89 -23.35 4.45 2.19
N TYR A 90 -23.74 4.74 3.41
CA TYR A 90 -25.14 4.93 3.75
C TYR A 90 -25.76 6.22 3.18
N ILE A 91 -24.93 7.19 2.76
CA ILE A 91 -25.42 8.42 2.08
C ILE A 91 -25.60 8.16 0.59
N ASN A 92 -24.72 7.35 0.01
CA ASN A 92 -24.68 7.07 -1.42
C ASN A 92 -25.43 5.79 -1.81
N GLY A 93 -26.27 5.24 -0.94
CA GLY A 93 -27.05 4.02 -1.21
C GLY A 93 -26.22 2.74 -1.27
N GLY A 94 -25.03 2.72 -0.68
CA GLY A 94 -24.16 1.55 -0.63
C GLY A 94 -23.44 1.21 -1.96
N ALA A 95 -23.60 2.06 -2.97
CA ALA A 95 -23.04 1.80 -4.31
C ALA A 95 -21.58 2.23 -4.47
N LEU A 96 -20.97 2.78 -3.43
CA LEU A 96 -19.64 3.37 -3.49
C LEU A 96 -18.65 2.52 -2.68
N GLY A 97 -17.47 2.35 -3.26
CA GLY A 97 -16.43 1.49 -2.73
C GLY A 97 -15.95 1.87 -1.32
N THR A 98 -15.33 0.91 -0.67
CA THR A 98 -14.67 1.06 0.64
C THR A 98 -13.22 0.61 0.54
N LYS A 99 -12.39 0.95 1.53
CA LYS A 99 -11.01 0.45 1.61
C LYS A 99 -10.91 -1.08 1.74
N THR A 100 -12.02 -1.74 2.10
CA THR A 100 -12.11 -3.21 2.27
C THR A 100 -12.72 -3.93 1.07
N ASP A 101 -12.99 -3.23 -0.02
CA ASP A 101 -13.49 -3.86 -1.25
C ASP A 101 -12.43 -4.78 -1.85
N ASN A 102 -12.87 -5.95 -2.33
CA ASN A 102 -11.97 -6.99 -2.82
C ASN A 102 -10.95 -6.48 -3.85
N TYR A 103 -11.36 -5.60 -4.77
CA TYR A 103 -10.45 -5.07 -5.79
C TYR A 103 -9.38 -4.14 -5.20
N ILE A 104 -9.70 -3.34 -4.17
CA ILE A 104 -8.73 -2.48 -3.46
C ILE A 104 -7.74 -3.35 -2.69
N VAL A 105 -8.26 -4.30 -1.90
CA VAL A 105 -7.45 -5.24 -1.11
C VAL A 105 -6.50 -6.02 -2.01
N GLU A 106 -7.01 -6.58 -3.13
CA GLU A 106 -6.19 -7.34 -4.09
C GLU A 106 -5.13 -6.45 -4.73
N MET A 107 -5.49 -5.25 -5.18
CA MET A 107 -4.55 -4.31 -5.78
C MET A 107 -3.43 -3.91 -4.80
N CYS A 108 -3.79 -3.52 -3.57
CA CYS A 108 -2.82 -3.15 -2.54
C CYS A 108 -1.90 -4.34 -2.18
N THR A 109 -2.46 -5.53 -2.06
CA THR A 109 -1.71 -6.77 -1.80
C THR A 109 -0.69 -7.05 -2.90
N ARG A 110 -1.08 -6.96 -4.17
CA ARG A 110 -0.16 -7.21 -5.30
C ARG A 110 0.97 -6.20 -5.35
N TYR A 111 0.68 -4.91 -5.20
CA TYR A 111 1.75 -3.91 -5.15
C TYR A 111 2.67 -4.09 -3.95
N ALA A 112 2.14 -4.45 -2.78
CA ALA A 112 2.98 -4.77 -1.63
C ALA A 112 3.88 -5.98 -1.93
N LYS A 113 3.36 -7.05 -2.56
CA LYS A 113 4.17 -8.19 -3.02
C LYS A 113 5.26 -7.81 -4.03
N MET A 114 5.10 -6.72 -4.77
CA MET A 114 6.15 -6.18 -5.65
C MET A 114 7.22 -5.39 -4.89
N GLY A 115 7.03 -5.12 -3.59
CA GLY A 115 7.99 -4.39 -2.75
C GLY A 115 7.62 -2.94 -2.43
N TYR A 116 6.42 -2.49 -2.80
CA TYR A 116 5.93 -1.17 -2.42
C TYR A 116 5.39 -1.15 -0.98
N VAL A 117 5.31 0.03 -0.40
CA VAL A 117 4.37 0.34 0.70
C VAL A 117 3.13 0.95 0.07
N VAL A 118 1.94 0.44 0.42
CA VAL A 118 0.68 0.91 -0.16
C VAL A 118 -0.26 1.39 0.92
#